data_db126bee5b27f2e67b90b59d69a1d48d
#
_entry.id   db126bee5b27f2e67b90b59d69a1d48d
#
_cell.length_a   1.000
_cell.length_b   1.000
_cell.length_c   1.000
_cell.angle_alpha   90.00
_cell.angle_beta   90.00
_cell.angle_gamma   90.00
#
_symmetry.space_group_name_H-M   'P 1'
#
loop_
_entity.id
_entity.type
_entity.pdbx_description
1 polymer ?
#
loop_
_entity_poly.entity_id
_entity_poly.type
_entity_poly.pdbx_seq_one_letter_code
_entity_poly.pdbx_strand_id
1 'polypeptide(L)'
;MGIDADAETVQGATRYLPHVVQADATDVDTMRELGASDFETAVVAIGTDIEASILATYILVDLKIPRIWAKAITGSHGSILERVGAHRVVFPERDMGIRVAHTLTGRTIDYLELDPHFALVETTVPKEVAGKTLATAEIRSKYGLTVVCVKQGNGPFTYTTPDTMLREGDVLVVAGEPRRAEEFASLE
;
A
#
# COMPACT_ATOMS: atom_id res chain seq x y z
N MET A 1 0.13 12.48 18.03
CA MET A 1 -0.97 12.22 19.00
C MET A 1 -1.97 11.28 18.35
N GLY A 2 -2.48 10.28 19.09
CA GLY A 2 -3.60 9.44 18.68
C GLY A 2 -4.87 9.84 19.43
N ILE A 3 -6.01 9.79 18.76
CA ILE A 3 -7.34 10.07 19.35
C ILE A 3 -8.27 8.95 18.93
N ASP A 4 -8.98 8.37 19.87
CA ASP A 4 -10.05 7.39 19.63
C ASP A 4 -11.14 7.52 20.70
N ALA A 5 -12.37 7.28 20.33
CA ALA A 5 -13.50 7.32 21.28
C ALA A 5 -13.53 6.07 22.19
N ASP A 6 -12.96 4.96 21.72
CA ASP A 6 -12.92 3.71 22.45
C ASP A 6 -11.72 3.60 23.40
N ALA A 7 -11.98 3.38 24.68
CA ALA A 7 -10.96 3.31 25.72
C ALA A 7 -9.99 2.13 25.53
N GLU A 8 -10.46 1.00 25.00
CA GLU A 8 -9.64 -0.20 24.80
C GLU A 8 -8.65 0.05 23.65
N THR A 9 -9.12 0.66 22.56
CA THR A 9 -8.30 1.10 21.44
C THR A 9 -7.23 2.09 21.90
N VAL A 10 -7.60 3.09 22.70
CA VAL A 10 -6.66 4.07 23.28
C VAL A 10 -5.58 3.36 24.10
N GLN A 11 -5.97 2.45 25.00
CA GLN A 11 -5.04 1.70 25.83
C GLN A 11 -4.09 0.83 24.97
N GLY A 12 -4.60 0.17 23.93
CA GLY A 12 -3.79 -0.62 23.00
C GLY A 12 -2.76 0.22 22.22
N ALA A 13 -3.15 1.43 21.82
CA ALA A 13 -2.33 2.33 21.02
C ALA A 13 -1.16 2.97 21.80
N THR A 14 -1.21 3.00 23.13
CA THR A 14 -0.12 3.55 24.00
C THR A 14 1.21 2.81 23.81
N ARG A 15 1.20 1.60 23.28
CA ARG A 15 2.41 0.81 22.98
C ARG A 15 3.17 1.35 21.75
N TYR A 16 2.49 2.08 20.89
CA TYR A 16 3.01 2.53 19.60
C TYR A 16 3.13 4.06 19.51
N LEU A 17 2.30 4.78 20.27
CA LEU A 17 2.22 6.25 20.21
C LEU A 17 2.52 6.83 21.59
N PRO A 18 3.37 7.87 21.68
CA PRO A 18 3.74 8.49 22.96
C PRO A 18 2.58 9.25 23.63
N HIS A 19 1.62 9.72 22.83
CA HIS A 19 0.44 10.45 23.31
C HIS A 19 -0.80 9.89 22.64
N VAL A 20 -1.72 9.37 23.45
CA VAL A 20 -3.02 8.87 23.01
C VAL A 20 -4.07 9.37 23.99
N VAL A 21 -5.19 9.87 23.46
CA VAL A 21 -6.27 10.47 24.23
C VAL A 21 -7.58 9.81 23.85
N GLN A 22 -8.39 9.47 24.85
CA GLN A 22 -9.77 9.08 24.62
C GLN A 22 -10.61 10.34 24.43
N ALA A 23 -11.11 10.54 23.20
CA ALA A 23 -11.93 11.68 22.86
C ALA A 23 -12.76 11.43 21.61
N ASP A 24 -13.82 12.19 21.43
CA ASP A 24 -14.65 12.21 20.24
C ASP A 24 -14.05 13.19 19.22
N ALA A 25 -13.53 12.69 18.10
CA ALA A 25 -12.96 13.50 17.03
C ALA A 25 -14.02 14.29 16.23
N THR A 26 -15.30 14.03 16.46
CA THR A 26 -16.43 14.79 15.88
C THR A 26 -16.86 16.00 16.72
N ASP A 27 -16.22 16.22 17.87
CA ASP A 27 -16.43 17.40 18.70
C ASP A 27 -15.33 18.42 18.43
N VAL A 28 -15.70 19.54 17.82
CA VAL A 28 -14.77 20.60 17.42
C VAL A 28 -14.10 21.28 18.61
N ASP A 29 -14.79 21.42 19.74
CA ASP A 29 -14.23 22.09 20.91
C ASP A 29 -13.19 21.18 21.58
N THR A 30 -13.50 19.89 21.69
CA THR A 30 -12.54 18.88 22.13
C THR A 30 -11.27 18.86 21.22
N MET A 31 -11.44 18.92 19.91
CA MET A 31 -10.29 18.94 18.98
C MET A 31 -9.44 20.21 19.12
N ARG A 32 -10.06 21.35 19.41
CA ARG A 32 -9.33 22.60 19.72
C ARG A 32 -8.57 22.53 21.04
N GLU A 33 -9.21 22.02 22.08
CA GLU A 33 -8.56 21.85 23.40
C GLU A 33 -7.37 20.91 23.37
N LEU A 34 -7.44 19.88 22.52
CA LEU A 34 -6.33 18.95 22.29
C LEU A 34 -5.21 19.53 21.40
N GLY A 35 -5.36 20.77 20.94
CA GLY A 35 -4.34 21.46 20.13
C GLY A 35 -4.20 20.86 18.72
N ALA A 36 -5.31 20.36 18.13
CA ALA A 36 -5.27 19.74 16.82
C ALA A 36 -4.70 20.68 15.74
N SER A 37 -4.96 22.00 15.87
CA SER A 37 -4.44 23.03 14.95
C SER A 37 -2.92 23.16 14.92
N ASP A 38 -2.21 22.64 15.92
CA ASP A 38 -0.76 22.74 16.01
C ASP A 38 -0.03 21.67 15.18
N PHE A 39 -0.79 20.72 14.59
CA PHE A 39 -0.26 19.65 13.77
C PHE A 39 -0.23 20.02 12.28
N GLU A 40 0.87 19.72 11.62
CA GLU A 40 1.00 19.89 10.17
C GLU A 40 0.31 18.77 9.35
N THR A 41 0.05 17.63 9.96
CA THR A 41 -0.53 16.46 9.28
C THR A 41 -1.50 15.75 10.21
N ALA A 42 -2.66 15.42 9.68
CA ALA A 42 -3.64 14.57 10.35
C ALA A 42 -4.02 13.39 9.47
N VAL A 43 -4.35 12.27 10.12
CA VAL A 43 -4.84 11.05 9.45
C VAL A 43 -6.15 10.65 10.10
N VAL A 44 -7.24 10.66 9.32
CA VAL A 44 -8.54 10.14 9.72
C VAL A 44 -8.61 8.67 9.32
N ALA A 45 -8.50 7.78 10.30
CA ALA A 45 -8.50 6.33 10.09
C ALA A 45 -9.84 5.66 10.50
N ILE A 46 -10.88 6.44 10.75
CA ILE A 46 -12.21 5.94 11.11
C ILE A 46 -12.81 5.16 9.95
N GLY A 47 -13.04 3.87 10.14
CA GLY A 47 -13.48 2.96 9.08
C GLY A 47 -14.85 2.32 9.33
N THR A 48 -15.35 2.32 10.56
CA THR A 48 -16.62 1.70 10.92
C THR A 48 -17.80 2.66 10.90
N ASP A 49 -17.52 3.97 10.98
CA ASP A 49 -18.53 5.03 10.99
C ASP A 49 -18.19 6.08 9.93
N ILE A 50 -18.96 6.06 8.84
CA ILE A 50 -18.78 6.99 7.71
C ILE A 50 -19.12 8.42 8.11
N GLU A 51 -20.15 8.62 8.94
CA GLU A 51 -20.56 9.94 9.41
C GLU A 51 -19.44 10.56 10.27
N ALA A 52 -18.95 9.84 11.26
CA ALA A 52 -17.85 10.28 12.10
C ALA A 52 -16.57 10.56 11.29
N SER A 53 -16.25 9.74 10.29
CA SER A 53 -15.12 9.95 9.39
C SER A 53 -15.22 11.27 8.62
N ILE A 54 -16.40 11.58 8.08
CA ILE A 54 -16.67 12.81 7.33
C ILE A 54 -16.61 14.02 8.26
N LEU A 55 -17.25 13.95 9.43
CA LEU A 55 -17.27 15.05 10.40
C LEU A 55 -15.88 15.35 10.96
N ALA A 56 -15.12 14.33 11.34
CA ALA A 56 -13.74 14.52 11.79
C ALA A 56 -12.87 15.15 10.68
N THR A 57 -13.03 14.72 9.43
CA THR A 57 -12.30 15.32 8.31
C THR A 57 -12.68 16.79 8.13
N TYR A 58 -13.97 17.12 8.19
CA TYR A 58 -14.47 18.48 8.10
C TYR A 58 -13.88 19.39 9.19
N ILE A 59 -13.87 18.92 10.44
CA ILE A 59 -13.31 19.65 11.58
C ILE A 59 -11.82 19.93 11.38
N LEU A 60 -11.05 18.94 10.90
CA LEU A 60 -9.62 19.13 10.63
C LEU A 60 -9.37 20.16 9.51
N VAL A 61 -10.26 20.21 8.50
CA VAL A 61 -10.23 21.26 7.47
C VAL A 61 -10.54 22.63 8.04
N ASP A 62 -11.59 22.75 8.89
CA ASP A 62 -11.96 23.99 9.57
C ASP A 62 -10.84 24.51 10.48
N LEU A 63 -10.14 23.61 11.15
CA LEU A 63 -8.96 23.89 11.96
C LEU A 63 -7.70 24.20 11.13
N LYS A 64 -7.81 24.19 9.78
CA LYS A 64 -6.76 24.56 8.82
C LYS A 64 -5.49 23.70 8.89
N ILE A 65 -5.64 22.41 9.15
CA ILE A 65 -4.50 21.50 9.14
C ILE A 65 -3.98 21.36 7.69
N PRO A 66 -2.67 21.60 7.46
CA PRO A 66 -2.12 21.69 6.11
C PRO A 66 -2.21 20.41 5.30
N ARG A 67 -2.17 19.24 5.93
CA ARG A 67 -2.19 17.93 5.26
C ARG A 67 -3.14 16.98 5.98
N ILE A 68 -4.23 16.62 5.33
CA ILE A 68 -5.24 15.71 5.86
C ILE A 68 -5.33 14.49 4.96
N TRP A 69 -5.05 13.32 5.53
CA TRP A 69 -5.26 12.02 4.90
C TRP A 69 -6.49 11.40 5.49
N ALA A 70 -7.29 10.74 4.67
CA ALA A 70 -8.49 10.07 5.14
C ALA A 70 -8.61 8.67 4.56
N LYS A 71 -8.98 7.71 5.39
CA LYS A 71 -9.31 6.35 4.98
C LYS A 71 -10.74 6.30 4.47
N ALA A 72 -10.95 5.76 3.27
CA ALA A 72 -12.26 5.50 2.71
C ALA A 72 -12.54 3.99 2.62
N ILE A 73 -13.80 3.60 2.86
CA ILE A 73 -14.28 2.21 2.76
C ILE A 73 -14.85 1.94 1.38
N THR A 74 -15.51 2.94 0.78
CA THR A 74 -16.15 2.85 -0.55
C THR A 74 -15.73 4.01 -1.43
N GLY A 75 -15.88 3.85 -2.76
CA GLY A 75 -15.62 4.94 -3.70
C GLY A 75 -16.48 6.19 -3.44
N SER A 76 -17.75 6.03 -3.07
CA SER A 76 -18.64 7.14 -2.71
C SER A 76 -18.15 7.86 -1.44
N HIS A 77 -17.73 7.12 -0.42
CA HIS A 77 -17.14 7.69 0.79
C HIS A 77 -15.88 8.51 0.44
N GLY A 78 -14.97 7.93 -0.36
CA GLY A 78 -13.78 8.64 -0.81
C GLY A 78 -14.08 9.94 -1.55
N SER A 79 -15.05 9.92 -2.47
CA SER A 79 -15.46 11.12 -3.21
C SER A 79 -16.03 12.22 -2.30
N ILE A 80 -16.69 11.84 -1.21
CA ILE A 80 -17.17 12.80 -0.20
C ILE A 80 -16.00 13.38 0.58
N LEU A 81 -15.07 12.55 1.05
CA LEU A 81 -13.89 12.99 1.80
C LEU A 81 -13.03 13.98 1.00
N GLU A 82 -12.83 13.73 -0.31
CA GLU A 82 -12.13 14.65 -1.20
C GLU A 82 -12.85 16.01 -1.30
N ARG A 83 -14.18 16.00 -1.46
CA ARG A 83 -15.00 17.24 -1.54
C ARG A 83 -15.04 18.00 -0.21
N VAL A 84 -14.98 17.29 0.91
CA VAL A 84 -14.89 17.90 2.25
C VAL A 84 -13.55 18.58 2.45
N GLY A 85 -12.50 18.14 1.76
CA GLY A 85 -11.19 18.77 1.79
C GLY A 85 -10.06 17.85 2.28
N ALA A 86 -10.24 16.54 2.29
CA ALA A 86 -9.13 15.63 2.48
C ALA A 86 -8.11 15.79 1.32
N HIS A 87 -6.85 16.00 1.66
CA HIS A 87 -5.78 16.17 0.68
C HIS A 87 -5.37 14.86 0.02
N ARG A 88 -5.56 13.74 0.73
CA ARG A 88 -5.33 12.40 0.21
C ARG A 88 -6.32 11.42 0.80
N VAL A 89 -6.96 10.65 -0.07
CA VAL A 89 -7.85 9.55 0.31
C VAL A 89 -7.17 8.23 -0.03
N VAL A 90 -7.20 7.28 0.90
CA VAL A 90 -6.62 5.95 0.76
C VAL A 90 -7.69 4.88 0.98
N PHE A 91 -7.53 3.74 0.32
CA PHE A 91 -8.46 2.60 0.37
C PHE A 91 -7.72 1.31 0.78
N PRO A 92 -7.22 1.20 2.03
CA PRO A 92 -6.33 0.12 2.43
C PRO A 92 -6.90 -1.28 2.19
N GLU A 93 -8.18 -1.48 2.49
CA GLU A 93 -8.85 -2.77 2.34
C GLU A 93 -9.00 -3.17 0.86
N ARG A 94 -9.34 -2.21 -0.02
CA ARG A 94 -9.43 -2.43 -1.46
C ARG A 94 -8.05 -2.74 -2.04
N ASP A 95 -7.06 -1.94 -1.71
CA ASP A 95 -5.72 -2.04 -2.25
C ASP A 95 -5.06 -3.35 -1.80
N MET A 96 -5.27 -3.74 -0.53
CA MET A 96 -4.84 -5.04 -0.02
C MET A 96 -5.63 -6.20 -0.67
N GLY A 97 -6.94 -6.04 -0.90
CA GLY A 97 -7.76 -7.04 -1.58
C GLY A 97 -7.28 -7.32 -3.01
N ILE A 98 -6.92 -6.29 -3.76
CA ILE A 98 -6.32 -6.41 -5.10
C ILE A 98 -4.99 -7.18 -5.01
N ARG A 99 -4.12 -6.80 -4.09
CA ARG A 99 -2.82 -7.45 -3.87
C ARG A 99 -2.97 -8.94 -3.55
N VAL A 100 -3.89 -9.28 -2.64
CA VAL A 100 -4.20 -10.68 -2.30
C VAL A 100 -4.76 -11.44 -3.51
N ALA A 101 -5.66 -10.83 -4.31
CA ALA A 101 -6.22 -11.47 -5.49
C ALA A 101 -5.12 -11.88 -6.49
N HIS A 102 -4.13 -11.02 -6.75
CA HIS A 102 -3.01 -11.34 -7.63
C HIS A 102 -2.14 -12.48 -7.09
N THR A 103 -1.96 -12.59 -5.76
CA THR A 103 -1.16 -13.67 -5.16
C THR A 103 -1.88 -15.03 -5.17
N LEU A 104 -3.21 -15.05 -5.28
CA LEU A 104 -3.98 -16.30 -5.30
C LEU A 104 -4.04 -16.98 -6.67
N THR A 105 -3.77 -16.27 -7.76
CA THR A 105 -4.01 -16.74 -9.12
C THR A 105 -2.81 -17.37 -9.83
N GLY A 106 -1.63 -17.47 -9.17
CA GLY A 106 -0.44 -18.01 -9.83
C GLY A 106 0.77 -18.15 -8.90
N ARG A 107 1.97 -18.05 -9.47
CA ARG A 107 3.25 -18.04 -8.73
C ARG A 107 3.66 -16.64 -8.27
N THR A 108 2.76 -15.67 -8.36
CA THR A 108 2.96 -14.33 -7.84
C THR A 108 3.00 -14.40 -6.31
N ILE A 109 4.14 -14.00 -5.75
CA ILE A 109 4.37 -13.96 -4.28
C ILE A 109 3.84 -12.65 -3.74
N ASP A 110 4.08 -11.56 -4.48
CA ASP A 110 3.65 -10.22 -4.11
C ASP A 110 3.41 -9.34 -5.34
N TYR A 111 2.56 -8.32 -5.18
CA TYR A 111 2.13 -7.43 -6.25
C TYR A 111 2.03 -6.00 -5.74
N LEU A 112 2.66 -5.06 -6.46
CA LEU A 112 2.59 -3.64 -6.20
C LEU A 112 2.25 -2.88 -7.50
N GLU A 113 1.03 -2.42 -7.63
CA GLU A 113 0.63 -1.52 -8.70
C GLU A 113 1.18 -0.11 -8.45
N LEU A 114 1.94 0.42 -9.39
CA LEU A 114 2.44 1.80 -9.36
C LEU A 114 1.49 2.74 -10.10
N ASP A 115 0.93 2.26 -11.21
CA ASP A 115 -0.17 2.88 -11.94
C ASP A 115 -0.94 1.80 -12.73
N PRO A 116 -2.10 2.10 -13.35
CA PRO A 116 -2.91 1.12 -14.08
C PRO A 116 -2.20 0.34 -15.19
N HIS A 117 -1.03 0.82 -15.62
CA HIS A 117 -0.26 0.24 -16.73
C HIS A 117 1.11 -0.29 -16.30
N PHE A 118 1.47 -0.16 -15.03
CA PHE A 118 2.80 -0.53 -14.55
C PHE A 118 2.77 -1.09 -13.13
N ALA A 119 3.32 -2.31 -12.96
CA ALA A 119 3.42 -2.96 -11.66
C ALA A 119 4.83 -3.52 -11.40
N LEU A 120 5.13 -3.71 -10.13
CA LEU A 120 6.21 -4.55 -9.64
C LEU A 120 5.58 -5.87 -9.16
N VAL A 121 6.08 -6.98 -9.67
CA VAL A 121 5.59 -8.32 -9.33
C VAL A 121 6.73 -9.17 -8.80
N GLU A 122 6.54 -9.72 -7.60
CA GLU A 122 7.43 -10.70 -7.02
C GLU A 122 6.97 -12.11 -7.42
N THR A 123 7.84 -12.88 -8.05
CA THR A 123 7.52 -14.23 -8.56
C THR A 123 8.72 -15.15 -8.44
N THR A 124 8.47 -16.46 -8.38
CA THR A 124 9.55 -17.46 -8.52
C THR A 124 10.07 -17.48 -9.96
N VAL A 125 11.35 -17.82 -10.13
CA VAL A 125 11.94 -18.01 -11.47
C VAL A 125 11.15 -19.07 -12.23
N PRO A 126 10.50 -18.72 -13.38
CA PRO A 126 9.83 -19.72 -14.21
C PRO A 126 10.82 -20.75 -14.76
N LYS A 127 10.39 -22.02 -14.91
CA LYS A 127 11.24 -23.10 -15.43
C LYS A 127 11.80 -22.78 -16.82
N GLU A 128 11.05 -22.10 -17.66
CA GLU A 128 11.47 -21.72 -19.02
C GLU A 128 12.75 -20.89 -19.05
N VAL A 129 12.99 -20.08 -18.03
CA VAL A 129 14.17 -19.20 -17.93
C VAL A 129 15.18 -19.69 -16.88
N ALA A 130 14.86 -20.70 -16.10
CA ALA A 130 15.77 -21.30 -15.15
C ALA A 130 17.01 -21.90 -15.83
N GLY A 131 18.17 -21.77 -15.19
CA GLY A 131 19.45 -22.22 -15.75
C GLY A 131 20.07 -21.30 -16.79
N LYS A 132 19.42 -20.20 -17.12
CA LYS A 132 19.94 -19.18 -18.04
C LYS A 132 20.53 -18.00 -17.28
N THR A 133 21.45 -17.25 -17.88
CA THR A 133 21.78 -15.92 -17.40
C THR A 133 20.68 -14.93 -17.78
N LEU A 134 20.59 -13.79 -17.09
CA LEU A 134 19.61 -12.78 -17.42
C LEU A 134 19.73 -12.29 -18.86
N ALA A 135 20.97 -12.20 -19.40
CA ALA A 135 21.22 -11.85 -20.80
C ALA A 135 20.64 -12.89 -21.76
N THR A 136 20.85 -14.19 -21.48
CA THR A 136 20.39 -15.27 -22.38
C THR A 136 18.92 -15.63 -22.20
N ALA A 137 18.30 -15.25 -21.08
CA ALA A 137 16.87 -15.41 -20.85
C ALA A 137 16.03 -14.42 -21.68
N GLU A 138 16.63 -13.28 -22.09
CA GLU A 138 15.99 -12.28 -22.96
C GLU A 138 14.62 -11.79 -22.46
N ILE A 139 14.43 -11.70 -21.11
CA ILE A 139 13.13 -11.43 -20.51
C ILE A 139 12.55 -10.12 -21.02
N ARG A 140 13.38 -9.10 -21.21
CA ARG A 140 12.91 -7.80 -21.70
C ARG A 140 12.40 -7.84 -23.14
N SER A 141 13.11 -8.52 -24.04
CA SER A 141 12.72 -8.61 -25.46
C SER A 141 11.53 -9.55 -25.69
N LYS A 142 11.46 -10.64 -24.94
CA LYS A 142 10.40 -11.66 -25.12
C LYS A 142 9.10 -11.29 -24.39
N TYR A 143 9.21 -10.79 -23.16
CA TYR A 143 8.02 -10.57 -22.30
C TYR A 143 7.73 -9.09 -22.04
N GLY A 144 8.64 -8.18 -22.45
CA GLY A 144 8.47 -6.74 -22.19
C GLY A 144 8.65 -6.34 -20.73
N LEU A 145 9.32 -7.20 -19.94
CA LEU A 145 9.52 -7.01 -18.50
C LEU A 145 10.98 -6.71 -18.18
N THR A 146 11.20 -5.89 -17.16
CA THR A 146 12.54 -5.66 -16.62
C THR A 146 12.69 -6.39 -15.30
N VAL A 147 13.71 -7.21 -15.15
CA VAL A 147 14.07 -7.80 -13.86
C VAL A 147 14.82 -6.76 -13.04
N VAL A 148 14.23 -6.35 -11.92
CA VAL A 148 14.78 -5.30 -11.04
C VAL A 148 15.81 -5.88 -10.09
N CYS A 149 15.46 -7.00 -9.43
CA CYS A 149 16.33 -7.68 -8.49
C CYS A 149 16.00 -9.17 -8.41
N VAL A 150 16.93 -9.92 -7.82
CA VAL A 150 16.80 -11.36 -7.58
C VAL A 150 17.14 -11.67 -6.13
N LYS A 151 16.40 -12.60 -5.54
CA LYS A 151 16.70 -13.21 -4.25
C LYS A 151 17.09 -14.66 -4.51
N GLN A 152 18.34 -15.01 -4.22
CA GLN A 152 18.86 -16.36 -4.39
C GLN A 152 18.72 -17.16 -3.08
N GLY A 153 17.94 -18.22 -3.14
CA GLY A 153 17.64 -19.04 -1.96
C GLY A 153 17.09 -18.21 -0.80
N ASN A 154 17.69 -18.33 0.38
CA ASN A 154 17.30 -17.58 1.59
C ASN A 154 18.09 -16.26 1.79
N GLY A 155 18.87 -15.84 0.79
CA GLY A 155 19.64 -14.59 0.84
C GLY A 155 18.77 -13.34 0.74
N PRO A 156 19.37 -12.15 0.83
CA PRO A 156 18.68 -10.89 0.56
C PRO A 156 18.44 -10.70 -0.95
N PHE A 157 17.58 -9.76 -1.30
CA PHE A 157 17.48 -9.27 -2.67
C PHE A 157 18.76 -8.54 -3.08
N THR A 158 19.23 -8.82 -4.30
CA THR A 158 20.39 -8.19 -4.91
C THR A 158 20.05 -7.64 -6.30
N TYR A 159 20.76 -6.62 -6.73
CA TYR A 159 20.63 -6.10 -8.09
C TYR A 159 21.06 -7.13 -9.12
N THR A 160 20.42 -7.10 -10.27
CA THR A 160 20.74 -7.99 -11.37
C THR A 160 21.77 -7.38 -12.33
N THR A 161 22.60 -8.24 -12.91
CA THR A 161 23.51 -7.91 -14.03
C THR A 161 23.20 -8.86 -15.20
N PRO A 162 23.67 -8.59 -16.42
CA PRO A 162 23.49 -9.51 -17.54
C PRO A 162 23.94 -10.95 -17.26
N ASP A 163 24.96 -11.11 -16.43
CA ASP A 163 25.56 -12.39 -16.07
C ASP A 163 24.86 -13.08 -14.87
N THR A 164 23.86 -12.42 -14.26
CA THR A 164 23.11 -13.00 -13.15
C THR A 164 22.43 -14.28 -13.58
N MET A 165 22.79 -15.40 -12.95
CA MET A 165 22.22 -16.72 -13.21
C MET A 165 20.86 -16.83 -12.52
N LEU A 166 19.83 -17.21 -13.27
CA LEU A 166 18.48 -17.48 -12.78
C LEU A 166 18.36 -18.97 -12.44
N ARG A 167 18.13 -19.29 -11.17
CA ARG A 167 18.02 -20.68 -10.70
C ARG A 167 16.57 -21.01 -10.35
N GLU A 168 16.19 -22.25 -10.50
CA GLU A 168 14.90 -22.73 -10.02
C GLU A 168 14.78 -22.49 -8.50
N GLY A 169 13.65 -21.93 -8.07
CA GLY A 169 13.40 -21.57 -6.66
C GLY A 169 13.93 -20.20 -6.23
N ASP A 170 14.73 -19.51 -7.07
CA ASP A 170 15.04 -18.11 -6.82
C ASP A 170 13.80 -17.24 -7.02
N VAL A 171 13.77 -16.08 -6.38
CA VAL A 171 12.66 -15.13 -6.47
C VAL A 171 13.11 -13.90 -7.25
N LEU A 172 12.30 -13.46 -8.20
CA LEU A 172 12.51 -12.26 -9.01
C LEU A 172 11.51 -11.17 -8.62
N VAL A 173 11.95 -9.93 -8.68
CA VAL A 173 11.05 -8.79 -8.81
C VAL A 173 11.13 -8.30 -10.26
N VAL A 174 10.02 -8.40 -10.98
CA VAL A 174 9.89 -7.94 -12.36
C VAL A 174 9.03 -6.68 -12.42
N ALA A 175 9.35 -5.79 -13.36
CA ALA A 175 8.66 -4.52 -13.56
C ALA A 175 8.14 -4.43 -14.99
N GLY A 176 6.88 -4.02 -15.16
CA GLY A 176 6.25 -3.81 -16.46
C GLY A 176 4.74 -3.79 -16.41
N GLU A 177 4.12 -4.01 -17.57
CA GLU A 177 2.66 -4.08 -17.69
C GLU A 177 2.10 -5.22 -16.82
N PRO A 178 1.06 -4.97 -15.98
CA PRO A 178 0.51 -5.93 -15.03
C PRO A 178 0.23 -7.30 -15.65
N ARG A 179 -0.52 -7.32 -16.75
CA ARG A 179 -0.92 -8.56 -17.44
C ARG A 179 0.28 -9.38 -17.91
N ARG A 180 1.31 -8.73 -18.47
CA ARG A 180 2.54 -9.42 -18.90
C ARG A 180 3.32 -10.01 -17.75
N ALA A 181 3.35 -9.30 -16.62
CA ALA A 181 4.01 -9.80 -15.42
C ALA A 181 3.31 -11.03 -14.84
N GLU A 182 1.98 -11.06 -14.85
CA GLU A 182 1.19 -12.23 -14.45
C GLU A 182 1.35 -13.42 -15.42
N GLU A 183 1.33 -13.15 -16.73
CA GLU A 183 1.58 -14.17 -17.75
C GLU A 183 2.98 -14.79 -17.58
N PHE A 184 3.99 -13.95 -17.32
CA PHE A 184 5.34 -14.41 -17.04
C PHE A 184 5.43 -15.24 -15.75
N ALA A 185 4.78 -14.80 -14.66
CA ALA A 185 4.73 -15.55 -13.42
C ALA A 185 4.04 -16.93 -13.56
N SER A 186 3.17 -17.08 -14.56
CA SER A 186 2.42 -18.31 -14.82
C SER A 186 3.13 -19.30 -15.75
N LEU A 187 4.31 -18.97 -16.30
CA LEU A 187 5.11 -19.86 -17.13
C LEU A 187 5.59 -21.09 -16.34
N GLU A 188 5.47 -22.28 -16.94
CA GLU A 188 5.87 -23.58 -16.35
C GLU A 188 7.39 -23.83 -16.42
#